data_fc80cfa7b2983c7b594026cdee3a49e5
#
_entry.id   fc80cfa7b2983c7b594026cdee3a49e5
#
_cell.length_a   1.000
_cell.length_b   1.000
_cell.length_c   1.000
_cell.angle_alpha   90.00
_cell.angle_beta   90.00
_cell.angle_gamma   90.00
#
_symmetry.space_group_name_H-M   'P 1'
#
loop_
_entity.id
_entity.type
_entity.pdbx_description
1 polymer ?
#
loop_
_entity_poly.entity_id
_entity_poly.type
_entity_poly.pdbx_seq_one_letter_code
_entity_poly.pdbx_strand_id
1 'polypeptide(L)'
;MIYIVIISILLLILFFIFVYLYDNFNIVLKNNESIKNKKEIPFIISVKNYDDNLIDIINKTNISGIIINIDNLDIENLDKIIKKIKRKIKRKILIAIDQDYKNTYNLYYDKKFKVFSSYIGERKSEEYAYKIASERALKLKSVGINMILSPICNTYCSEKSHLKEHIFSDDKILASNLIYQTVKAYKDSGLITAVKYFPKYYNDELYIDENIENIESIIDNRETFLAGIKANTDIIVMSHIKDNYKYRDFLFNNMKFKGIIMTDYINNDKNIINYAVNVLSSNYYKDINKLKNIIENNIKETDTVLCSKLLKLIKKL
;
A
#
# COMPACT_ATOMS: atom_id res chain seq x y z
N MET A 1 18.81 3.43 68.19
CA MET A 1 19.94 3.40 67.23
C MET A 1 19.68 2.44 66.07
N ILE A 2 19.34 1.18 66.31
CA ILE A 2 19.08 0.18 65.25
C ILE A 2 17.96 0.60 64.28
N TYR A 3 16.84 1.15 64.73
CA TYR A 3 15.73 1.58 63.88
C TYR A 3 16.13 2.72 62.94
N ILE A 4 17.00 3.64 63.36
CA ILE A 4 17.47 4.74 62.51
C ILE A 4 18.32 4.20 61.36
N VAL A 5 19.17 3.20 61.64
CA VAL A 5 20.01 2.55 60.64
C VAL A 5 19.17 1.79 59.63
N ILE A 6 18.13 1.06 60.06
CA ILE A 6 17.23 0.33 59.19
C ILE A 6 16.47 1.30 58.28
N ILE A 7 15.94 2.42 58.82
CA ILE A 7 15.23 3.44 58.01
C ILE A 7 16.17 4.07 56.98
N SER A 8 17.43 4.35 57.35
CA SER A 8 18.42 4.91 56.42
C SER A 8 18.74 3.95 55.27
N ILE A 9 18.85 2.66 55.57
CA ILE A 9 19.09 1.63 54.53
C ILE A 9 17.86 1.50 53.61
N LEU A 10 16.64 1.52 54.13
CA LEU A 10 15.42 1.48 53.33
C LEU A 10 15.28 2.70 52.41
N LEU A 11 15.60 3.88 52.93
CA LEU A 11 15.61 5.11 52.11
C LEU A 11 16.65 5.05 51.00
N LEU A 12 17.80 4.50 51.26
CA LEU A 12 18.87 4.31 50.26
C LEU A 12 18.44 3.33 49.17
N ILE A 13 17.82 2.22 49.53
CA ILE A 13 17.27 1.24 48.60
C ILE A 13 16.19 1.88 47.72
N LEU A 14 15.26 2.62 48.34
CA LEU A 14 14.20 3.33 47.60
C LEU A 14 14.77 4.39 46.63
N PHE A 15 15.84 5.08 47.05
CA PHE A 15 16.52 6.04 46.18
C PHE A 15 17.14 5.35 44.95
N PHE A 16 17.83 4.20 45.14
CA PHE A 16 18.41 3.44 44.02
C PHE A 16 17.34 2.86 43.09
N ILE A 17 16.21 2.39 43.63
CA ILE A 17 15.06 1.94 42.82
C ILE A 17 14.50 3.10 42.02
N PHE A 18 14.36 4.29 42.64
CA PHE A 18 13.86 5.50 41.95
C PHE A 18 14.80 5.92 40.81
N VAL A 19 16.12 5.96 41.06
CA VAL A 19 17.11 6.30 40.01
C VAL A 19 17.06 5.27 38.88
N TYR A 20 17.00 3.99 39.17
CA TYR A 20 16.89 2.93 38.18
C TYR A 20 15.62 3.06 37.34
N LEU A 21 14.48 3.33 37.97
CA LEU A 21 13.20 3.54 37.26
C LEU A 21 13.23 4.83 36.43
N TYR A 22 13.82 5.89 36.94
CA TYR A 22 13.97 7.17 36.27
C TYR A 22 14.84 7.08 35.00
N ASP A 23 16.00 6.37 35.11
CA ASP A 23 16.87 6.14 33.97
C ASP A 23 16.20 5.27 32.88
N ASN A 24 15.53 4.18 33.30
CA ASN A 24 14.76 3.39 32.34
C ASN A 24 13.62 4.17 31.71
N PHE A 25 12.92 5.01 32.45
CA PHE A 25 11.88 5.88 31.91
C PHE A 25 12.44 6.88 30.90
N ASN A 26 13.59 7.49 31.19
CA ASN A 26 14.28 8.40 30.27
C ASN A 26 14.80 7.68 29.01
N ILE A 27 15.28 6.44 29.13
CA ILE A 27 15.66 5.60 27.98
C ILE A 27 14.44 5.31 27.12
N VAL A 28 13.29 4.98 27.72
CA VAL A 28 12.03 4.76 27.00
C VAL A 28 11.54 6.04 26.34
N LEU A 29 11.65 7.20 27.02
CA LEU A 29 11.29 8.49 26.43
C LEU A 29 12.21 8.87 25.27
N LYS A 30 13.54 8.74 25.42
CA LYS A 30 14.50 8.96 24.31
C LYS A 30 14.27 8.02 23.14
N ASN A 31 13.99 6.73 23.41
CA ASN A 31 13.61 5.79 22.36
C ASN A 31 12.29 6.17 21.69
N ASN A 32 11.29 6.63 22.43
CA ASN A 32 10.03 7.13 21.89
C ASN A 32 10.19 8.44 21.11
N GLU A 33 11.08 9.34 21.52
CA GLU A 33 11.41 10.55 20.73
C GLU A 33 12.20 10.21 19.47
N SER A 34 13.13 9.25 19.53
CA SER A 34 13.82 8.78 18.33
C SER A 34 12.88 8.07 17.35
N ILE A 35 11.83 7.40 17.86
CA ILE A 35 10.77 6.80 17.06
C ILE A 35 9.80 7.88 16.54
N LYS A 36 9.51 8.93 17.33
CA LYS A 36 8.68 10.06 16.89
C LYS A 36 9.31 10.87 15.76
N ASN A 37 10.64 10.91 15.66
CA ASN A 37 11.36 11.67 14.65
C ASN A 37 11.68 10.87 13.36
N LYS A 38 11.37 9.58 13.29
CA LYS A 38 11.48 8.80 12.04
C LYS A 38 10.23 9.03 11.19
N LYS A 39 10.30 10.01 10.32
CA LYS A 39 9.27 10.30 9.32
C LYS A 39 9.13 9.09 8.39
N GLU A 40 7.91 8.54 8.26
CA GLU A 40 7.65 7.52 7.23
C GLU A 40 7.87 8.12 5.86
N ILE A 41 8.65 7.43 5.05
CA ILE A 41 9.02 7.88 3.72
C ILE A 41 7.98 7.31 2.74
N PRO A 42 7.28 8.15 1.95
CA PRO A 42 6.19 7.71 1.10
C PRO A 42 6.70 7.03 -0.19
N PHE A 43 7.56 6.03 0.01
CA PHE A 43 8.06 5.17 -1.06
C PHE A 43 7.76 3.71 -0.75
N ILE A 44 7.32 3.00 -1.77
CA ILE A 44 7.12 1.55 -1.78
C ILE A 44 7.96 0.97 -2.91
N ILE A 45 8.58 -0.18 -2.68
CA ILE A 45 9.40 -0.83 -3.71
C ILE A 45 8.72 -2.10 -4.20
N SER A 46 8.65 -2.25 -5.52
CA SER A 46 8.26 -3.51 -6.15
C SER A 46 9.41 -4.53 -6.09
N VAL A 47 9.10 -5.73 -5.63
CA VAL A 47 10.07 -6.80 -5.39
C VAL A 47 9.79 -7.95 -6.34
N LYS A 48 10.73 -8.20 -7.28
CA LYS A 48 10.65 -9.34 -8.20
C LYS A 48 11.43 -10.57 -7.72
N ASN A 49 12.43 -10.36 -6.86
CA ASN A 49 13.20 -11.42 -6.25
C ASN A 49 13.45 -11.12 -4.78
N TYR A 50 13.43 -12.14 -3.95
CA TYR A 50 13.83 -12.01 -2.55
C TYR A 50 15.33 -12.25 -2.43
N ASP A 51 16.04 -11.26 -1.88
CA ASP A 51 17.44 -11.36 -1.47
C ASP A 51 17.68 -10.62 -0.14
N ASP A 52 18.85 -10.77 0.43
CA ASP A 52 19.20 -10.11 1.70
C ASP A 52 19.40 -8.58 1.53
N ASN A 53 19.70 -8.09 0.31
CA ASN A 53 19.77 -6.65 0.03
C ASN A 53 18.42 -5.96 0.27
N LEU A 54 17.31 -6.62 -0.04
CA LEU A 54 15.97 -6.10 0.22
C LEU A 54 15.78 -5.74 1.70
N ILE A 55 16.22 -6.62 2.60
CA ILE A 55 16.11 -6.40 4.05
C ILE A 55 16.95 -5.21 4.50
N ASP A 56 18.16 -5.11 3.97
CA ASP A 56 19.06 -4.00 4.23
C ASP A 56 18.46 -2.67 3.77
N ILE A 57 17.88 -2.64 2.59
CA ILE A 57 17.19 -1.47 2.04
C ILE A 57 16.05 -1.05 2.96
N ILE A 58 15.14 -1.97 3.32
CA ILE A 58 14.00 -1.67 4.17
C ILE A 58 14.44 -1.10 5.53
N ASN A 59 15.50 -1.67 6.11
CA ASN A 59 15.99 -1.25 7.42
C ASN A 59 16.76 0.09 7.38
N LYS A 60 17.45 0.38 6.27
CA LYS A 60 18.32 1.57 6.14
C LYS A 60 17.60 2.79 5.57
N THR A 61 16.50 2.61 4.82
CA THR A 61 15.85 3.70 4.07
C THR A 61 14.52 4.16 4.63
N ASN A 62 13.96 3.50 5.64
CA ASN A 62 12.64 3.80 6.21
C ASN A 62 11.47 3.86 5.18
N ILE A 63 11.58 3.17 4.04
CA ILE A 63 10.49 3.09 3.07
C ILE A 63 9.22 2.51 3.70
N SER A 64 8.07 2.98 3.27
CA SER A 64 6.78 2.61 3.88
C SER A 64 6.35 1.17 3.62
N GLY A 65 6.89 0.52 2.58
CA GLY A 65 6.49 -0.84 2.26
C GLY A 65 7.13 -1.45 1.03
N ILE A 66 6.64 -2.63 0.71
CA ILE A 66 7.01 -3.42 -0.47
C ILE A 66 5.75 -3.95 -1.17
N ILE A 67 5.82 -4.11 -2.48
CA ILE A 67 4.85 -4.87 -3.28
C ILE A 67 5.55 -6.13 -3.79
N ILE A 68 5.01 -7.29 -3.48
CA ILE A 68 5.58 -8.57 -3.91
C ILE A 68 5.06 -8.91 -5.30
N ASN A 69 5.97 -8.88 -6.27
CA ASN A 69 5.73 -9.18 -7.68
C ASN A 69 6.68 -10.28 -8.18
N ILE A 70 6.89 -11.31 -7.38
CA ILE A 70 7.77 -12.43 -7.70
C ILE A 70 7.05 -13.37 -8.67
N ASP A 71 7.67 -13.62 -9.81
CA ASP A 71 7.16 -14.56 -10.81
C ASP A 71 7.11 -15.99 -10.25
N ASN A 72 6.10 -16.76 -10.66
CA ASN A 72 5.95 -18.17 -10.30
C ASN A 72 5.89 -18.44 -8.78
N LEU A 73 5.37 -17.48 -8.02
CA LEU A 73 5.24 -17.57 -6.57
C LEU A 73 3.90 -18.23 -6.19
N ASP A 74 3.96 -19.39 -5.57
CA ASP A 74 2.81 -20.01 -4.92
C ASP A 74 2.62 -19.48 -3.49
N ILE A 75 1.49 -19.83 -2.87
CA ILE A 75 1.12 -19.31 -1.55
C ILE A 75 2.06 -19.82 -0.44
N GLU A 76 2.64 -21.02 -0.56
CA GLU A 76 3.55 -21.58 0.44
C GLU A 76 4.91 -20.88 0.39
N ASN A 77 5.42 -20.63 -0.79
CA ASN A 77 6.65 -19.87 -0.97
C ASN A 77 6.47 -18.40 -0.58
N LEU A 78 5.31 -17.81 -0.87
CA LEU A 78 4.96 -16.48 -0.38
C LEU A 78 4.99 -16.43 1.15
N ASP A 79 4.39 -17.39 1.84
CA ASP A 79 4.42 -17.47 3.31
C ASP A 79 5.85 -17.56 3.85
N LYS A 80 6.69 -18.41 3.25
CA LYS A 80 8.11 -18.54 3.65
C LYS A 80 8.87 -17.22 3.50
N ILE A 81 8.67 -16.50 2.39
CA ILE A 81 9.31 -15.21 2.11
C ILE A 81 8.84 -14.16 3.12
N ILE A 82 7.54 -14.05 3.34
CA ILE A 82 6.99 -13.06 4.28
C ILE A 82 7.45 -13.33 5.70
N LYS A 83 7.50 -14.58 6.14
CA LYS A 83 8.07 -14.95 7.46
C LYS A 83 9.53 -14.54 7.60
N LYS A 84 10.35 -14.72 6.54
CA LYS A 84 11.75 -14.26 6.54
C LYS A 84 11.83 -12.73 6.65
N ILE A 85 11.01 -11.99 5.88
CA ILE A 85 10.93 -10.54 5.93
C ILE A 85 10.58 -10.08 7.34
N LYS A 86 9.49 -10.58 7.91
CA LYS A 86 8.99 -10.18 9.23
C LYS A 86 9.97 -10.47 10.37
N ARG A 87 10.78 -11.52 10.26
CA ARG A 87 11.82 -11.83 11.28
C ARG A 87 12.98 -10.83 11.27
N LYS A 88 13.32 -10.30 10.09
CA LYS A 88 14.48 -9.43 9.90
C LYS A 88 14.15 -7.94 9.98
N ILE A 89 12.89 -7.57 9.80
CA ILE A 89 12.43 -6.17 9.87
C ILE A 89 11.86 -5.90 11.26
N LYS A 90 12.39 -4.84 11.92
CA LYS A 90 12.03 -4.48 13.30
C LYS A 90 10.85 -3.51 13.41
N ARG A 91 10.22 -3.12 12.28
CA ARG A 91 9.13 -2.15 12.24
C ARG A 91 7.96 -2.66 11.40
N LYS A 92 6.79 -2.08 11.61
CA LYS A 92 5.63 -2.32 10.74
C LYS A 92 5.86 -1.66 9.38
N ILE A 93 5.51 -2.36 8.31
CA ILE A 93 5.54 -1.86 6.93
C ILE A 93 4.32 -2.38 6.17
N LEU A 94 4.01 -1.73 5.06
CA LEU A 94 3.06 -2.24 4.07
C LEU A 94 3.69 -3.42 3.34
N ILE A 95 3.05 -4.58 3.37
CA ILE A 95 3.40 -5.75 2.58
C ILE A 95 2.23 -6.01 1.65
N ALA A 96 2.39 -5.59 0.41
CA ALA A 96 1.35 -5.58 -0.58
C ALA A 96 1.51 -6.67 -1.62
N ILE A 97 0.41 -7.05 -2.24
CA ILE A 97 0.36 -7.83 -3.47
C ILE A 97 -0.46 -7.07 -4.51
N ASP A 98 0.01 -7.09 -5.75
CA ASP A 98 -0.77 -6.62 -6.89
C ASP A 98 -1.54 -7.81 -7.48
N GLN A 99 -2.82 -7.91 -7.11
CA GLN A 99 -3.66 -9.06 -7.48
C GLN A 99 -3.96 -9.11 -8.99
N ASP A 100 -3.97 -7.96 -9.65
CA ASP A 100 -4.38 -7.82 -11.05
C ASP A 100 -3.17 -7.64 -11.98
N TYR A 101 -1.95 -7.90 -11.48
CA TYR A 101 -0.74 -7.81 -12.29
C TYR A 101 -0.44 -9.14 -13.00
N LYS A 102 0.06 -9.07 -14.24
CA LYS A 102 0.30 -10.21 -15.14
C LYS A 102 1.09 -11.37 -14.52
N ASN A 103 1.99 -11.07 -13.58
CA ASN A 103 2.89 -12.06 -12.98
C ASN A 103 2.34 -12.69 -11.69
N THR A 104 1.21 -12.22 -11.17
CA THR A 104 0.53 -12.84 -10.01
C THR A 104 -0.33 -14.04 -10.38
N TYR A 105 -0.37 -14.43 -11.66
CA TYR A 105 -1.11 -15.61 -12.13
C TYR A 105 -0.77 -16.91 -11.39
N ASN A 106 0.38 -16.99 -10.75
CA ASN A 106 0.77 -18.22 -10.05
C ASN A 106 0.10 -18.39 -8.68
N LEU A 107 -0.38 -17.30 -8.06
CA LEU A 107 -1.29 -17.43 -6.92
C LEU A 107 -2.62 -18.07 -7.35
N TYR A 108 -2.97 -18.00 -8.63
CA TYR A 108 -4.14 -18.63 -9.23
C TYR A 108 -4.04 -20.17 -9.34
N TYR A 109 -2.92 -20.81 -9.02
CA TYR A 109 -2.88 -22.27 -8.85
C TYR A 109 -3.71 -22.75 -7.67
N ASP A 110 -3.94 -21.91 -6.67
CA ASP A 110 -5.00 -22.15 -5.70
C ASP A 110 -6.35 -21.79 -6.36
N LYS A 111 -7.26 -22.76 -6.49
CA LYS A 111 -8.59 -22.62 -7.13
C LYS A 111 -9.36 -21.38 -6.66
N LYS A 112 -9.11 -20.90 -5.43
CA LYS A 112 -9.76 -19.72 -4.84
C LYS A 112 -9.27 -18.39 -5.44
N PHE A 113 -8.07 -18.35 -6.01
CA PHE A 113 -7.52 -17.18 -6.68
C PHE A 113 -7.75 -17.18 -8.20
N LYS A 114 -8.18 -18.32 -8.78
CA LYS A 114 -8.45 -18.46 -10.23
C LYS A 114 -9.68 -17.69 -10.73
N VAL A 115 -10.38 -16.99 -9.85
CA VAL A 115 -11.60 -16.28 -10.23
C VAL A 115 -11.22 -14.85 -10.64
N PHE A 116 -11.18 -14.60 -11.94
CA PHE A 116 -10.98 -13.28 -12.51
C PHE A 116 -12.18 -12.36 -12.29
N SER A 117 -11.95 -11.05 -12.32
CA SER A 117 -13.01 -10.06 -12.15
C SER A 117 -14.07 -10.16 -13.25
N SER A 118 -13.67 -10.47 -14.50
CA SER A 118 -14.60 -10.70 -15.61
C SER A 118 -15.58 -11.85 -15.33
N TYR A 119 -15.09 -12.97 -14.78
CA TYR A 119 -15.95 -14.09 -14.40
C TYR A 119 -16.93 -13.73 -13.27
N ILE A 120 -16.49 -12.90 -12.31
CA ILE A 120 -17.39 -12.37 -11.28
C ILE A 120 -18.44 -11.46 -11.93
N GLY A 121 -18.03 -10.65 -12.91
CA GLY A 121 -18.93 -9.82 -13.70
C GLY A 121 -20.00 -10.60 -14.44
N GLU A 122 -19.64 -11.72 -15.09
CA GLU A 122 -20.58 -12.63 -15.77
C GLU A 122 -21.63 -13.21 -14.81
N ARG A 123 -21.26 -13.46 -13.55
CA ARG A 123 -22.20 -13.95 -12.51
C ARG A 123 -23.20 -12.89 -12.07
N LYS A 124 -22.93 -11.62 -12.27
CA LYS A 124 -23.80 -10.48 -11.90
C LYS A 124 -24.30 -10.53 -10.45
N SER A 125 -23.52 -11.11 -9.54
CA SER A 125 -23.90 -11.33 -8.15
C SER A 125 -22.98 -10.56 -7.21
N GLU A 126 -23.53 -9.60 -6.50
CA GLU A 126 -22.85 -8.83 -5.44
C GLU A 126 -22.40 -9.73 -4.29
N GLU A 127 -23.23 -10.66 -3.87
CA GLU A 127 -22.90 -11.63 -2.83
C GLU A 127 -21.71 -12.51 -3.23
N TYR A 128 -21.68 -12.95 -4.50
CA TYR A 128 -20.57 -13.74 -5.02
C TYR A 128 -19.27 -12.94 -5.04
N ALA A 129 -19.32 -11.67 -5.47
CA ALA A 129 -18.16 -10.77 -5.45
C ALA A 129 -17.61 -10.59 -4.03
N TYR A 130 -18.48 -10.32 -3.06
CA TYR A 130 -18.11 -10.20 -1.65
C TYR A 130 -17.48 -11.50 -1.11
N LYS A 131 -18.09 -12.66 -1.38
CA LYS A 131 -17.59 -13.97 -0.94
C LYS A 131 -16.19 -14.26 -1.47
N ILE A 132 -15.98 -14.14 -2.79
CA ILE A 132 -14.67 -14.41 -3.42
C ILE A 132 -13.60 -13.45 -2.86
N ALA A 133 -13.92 -12.17 -2.72
CA ALA A 133 -13.00 -11.18 -2.16
C ALA A 133 -12.67 -11.50 -0.68
N SER A 134 -13.65 -11.89 0.13
CA SER A 134 -13.43 -12.27 1.54
C SER A 134 -12.51 -13.50 1.66
N GLU A 135 -12.77 -14.55 0.88
CA GLU A 135 -11.94 -15.77 0.89
C GLU A 135 -10.49 -15.45 0.49
N ARG A 136 -10.32 -14.63 -0.54
CA ARG A 136 -9.01 -14.15 -1.00
C ARG A 136 -8.30 -13.35 0.09
N ALA A 137 -8.99 -12.40 0.71
CA ALA A 137 -8.44 -11.58 1.77
C ALA A 137 -7.97 -12.39 2.97
N LEU A 138 -8.78 -13.34 3.44
CA LEU A 138 -8.43 -14.22 4.56
C LEU A 138 -7.17 -15.03 4.25
N LYS A 139 -7.05 -15.57 3.03
CA LYS A 139 -5.88 -16.31 2.61
C LYS A 139 -4.63 -15.43 2.55
N LEU A 140 -4.71 -14.24 1.97
CA LEU A 140 -3.59 -13.30 1.92
C LEU A 140 -3.14 -12.87 3.32
N LYS A 141 -4.07 -12.59 4.21
CA LYS A 141 -3.75 -12.26 5.61
C LYS A 141 -3.09 -13.40 6.35
N SER A 142 -3.52 -14.64 6.14
CA SER A 142 -2.93 -15.80 6.82
C SER A 142 -1.43 -15.97 6.52
N VAL A 143 -0.97 -15.54 5.36
CA VAL A 143 0.46 -15.52 5.01
C VAL A 143 1.14 -14.19 5.33
N GLY A 144 0.40 -13.20 5.83
CA GLY A 144 0.94 -11.97 6.37
C GLY A 144 0.99 -10.79 5.42
N ILE A 145 0.31 -10.86 4.28
CA ILE A 145 -0.05 -9.71 3.44
C ILE A 145 -1.00 -8.81 4.22
N ASN A 146 -0.81 -7.50 4.13
CA ASN A 146 -1.64 -6.52 4.81
C ASN A 146 -2.25 -5.45 3.87
N MET A 147 -1.86 -5.46 2.59
CA MET A 147 -2.36 -4.55 1.57
C MET A 147 -2.59 -5.28 0.24
N ILE A 148 -3.62 -4.90 -0.49
CA ILE A 148 -3.94 -5.42 -1.82
C ILE A 148 -4.18 -4.29 -2.81
N LEU A 149 -3.52 -4.37 -3.99
CA LEU A 149 -3.76 -3.47 -5.12
C LEU A 149 -4.84 -4.10 -6.00
N SER A 150 -6.09 -3.90 -5.64
CA SER A 150 -7.31 -4.43 -6.28
C SER A 150 -8.54 -3.75 -5.65
N PRO A 151 -9.67 -3.63 -6.37
CA PRO A 151 -9.87 -4.03 -7.78
C PRO A 151 -9.46 -2.94 -8.77
N ILE A 152 -9.45 -3.33 -10.07
CA ILE A 152 -9.42 -2.38 -11.18
C ILE A 152 -10.80 -1.76 -11.32
N CYS A 153 -10.85 -0.42 -11.33
CA CYS A 153 -12.09 0.36 -11.43
C CYS A 153 -12.43 0.79 -12.85
N ASN A 154 -11.65 0.38 -13.85
CA ASN A 154 -11.92 0.69 -15.24
C ASN A 154 -13.00 -0.26 -15.78
N THR A 155 -13.88 0.27 -16.66
CA THR A 155 -14.99 -0.49 -17.28
C THR A 155 -14.69 -0.88 -18.73
N TYR A 156 -13.68 -0.28 -19.33
CA TYR A 156 -13.27 -0.57 -20.69
C TYR A 156 -11.76 -0.74 -20.80
N CYS A 157 -11.35 -1.69 -21.62
CA CYS A 157 -9.99 -1.82 -22.14
C CYS A 157 -10.06 -2.37 -23.56
N SER A 158 -8.96 -2.25 -24.32
CA SER A 158 -8.91 -2.84 -25.66
C SER A 158 -9.01 -4.37 -25.57
N GLU A 159 -9.53 -5.01 -26.60
CA GLU A 159 -9.62 -6.47 -26.74
C GLU A 159 -8.28 -7.20 -26.50
N LYS A 160 -7.18 -6.55 -26.86
CA LYS A 160 -5.81 -7.09 -26.70
C LYS A 160 -5.18 -6.77 -25.36
N SER A 161 -5.86 -6.02 -24.48
CA SER A 161 -5.31 -5.65 -23.17
C SER A 161 -5.27 -6.86 -22.25
N HIS A 162 -4.14 -7.03 -21.56
CA HIS A 162 -4.00 -8.01 -20.49
C HIS A 162 -4.92 -7.73 -19.29
N LEU A 163 -5.52 -6.54 -19.22
CA LEU A 163 -6.48 -6.19 -18.15
C LEU A 163 -7.90 -6.68 -18.42
N LYS A 164 -8.21 -7.20 -19.61
CA LYS A 164 -9.57 -7.62 -19.96
C LYS A 164 -10.18 -8.59 -18.94
N GLU A 165 -9.41 -9.56 -18.46
CA GLU A 165 -9.86 -10.53 -17.45
C GLU A 165 -10.02 -9.91 -16.06
N HIS A 166 -9.41 -8.73 -15.81
CA HIS A 166 -9.43 -8.05 -14.52
C HIS A 166 -10.49 -6.94 -14.41
N ILE A 167 -11.26 -6.71 -15.46
CA ILE A 167 -12.39 -5.76 -15.50
C ILE A 167 -13.68 -6.54 -15.19
N PHE A 168 -14.52 -6.00 -14.31
CA PHE A 168 -15.76 -6.68 -13.93
C PHE A 168 -16.81 -6.67 -15.04
N SER A 169 -17.01 -5.52 -15.68
CA SER A 169 -18.05 -5.34 -16.71
C SER A 169 -17.85 -4.01 -17.44
N ASP A 170 -18.35 -3.94 -18.67
CA ASP A 170 -18.49 -2.68 -19.42
C ASP A 170 -19.72 -1.88 -18.95
N ASP A 171 -20.67 -2.54 -18.28
CA ASP A 171 -21.78 -1.86 -17.61
C ASP A 171 -21.27 -1.20 -16.31
N LYS A 172 -21.27 0.13 -16.29
CA LYS A 172 -20.79 0.95 -15.18
C LYS A 172 -21.56 0.72 -13.88
N ILE A 173 -22.86 0.46 -13.95
CA ILE A 173 -23.70 0.22 -12.77
C ILE A 173 -23.32 -1.12 -12.15
N LEU A 174 -23.31 -2.18 -12.97
CA LEU A 174 -22.90 -3.50 -12.50
C LEU A 174 -21.46 -3.47 -11.96
N ALA A 175 -20.52 -2.90 -12.71
CA ALA A 175 -19.13 -2.78 -12.27
C ALA A 175 -19.02 -2.03 -10.93
N SER A 176 -19.76 -0.92 -10.75
CA SER A 176 -19.76 -0.16 -9.50
C SER A 176 -20.23 -0.97 -8.31
N ASN A 177 -21.30 -1.76 -8.47
CA ASN A 177 -21.82 -2.63 -7.41
C ASN A 177 -20.81 -3.70 -7.03
N LEU A 178 -20.21 -4.37 -8.01
CA LEU A 178 -19.23 -5.43 -7.78
C LEU A 178 -17.93 -4.89 -7.16
N ILE A 179 -17.48 -3.70 -7.59
CA ILE A 179 -16.33 -3.00 -7.01
C ILE A 179 -16.60 -2.65 -5.54
N TYR A 180 -17.79 -2.08 -5.26
CA TYR A 180 -18.19 -1.76 -3.88
C TYR A 180 -18.10 -2.99 -2.99
N GLN A 181 -18.69 -4.11 -3.39
CA GLN A 181 -18.70 -5.35 -2.60
C GLN A 181 -17.30 -5.94 -2.43
N THR A 182 -16.48 -5.89 -3.47
CA THR A 182 -15.09 -6.38 -3.43
C THR A 182 -14.26 -5.57 -2.44
N VAL A 183 -14.30 -4.23 -2.54
CA VAL A 183 -13.57 -3.35 -1.62
C VAL A 183 -14.07 -3.53 -0.20
N LYS A 184 -15.40 -3.58 0.00
CA LYS A 184 -16.02 -3.82 1.30
C LYS A 184 -15.51 -5.12 1.93
N ALA A 185 -15.48 -6.23 1.18
CA ALA A 185 -15.01 -7.52 1.66
C ALA A 185 -13.53 -7.48 2.09
N TYR A 186 -12.67 -6.83 1.32
CA TYR A 186 -11.27 -6.63 1.69
C TYR A 186 -11.12 -5.82 2.97
N LYS A 187 -11.91 -4.74 3.10
CA LYS A 187 -11.92 -3.88 4.30
C LYS A 187 -12.44 -4.63 5.53
N ASP A 188 -13.54 -5.33 5.42
CA ASP A 188 -14.14 -6.14 6.51
C ASP A 188 -13.17 -7.23 6.97
N SER A 189 -12.36 -7.76 6.04
CA SER A 189 -11.27 -8.69 6.35
C SER A 189 -10.03 -8.02 6.94
N GLY A 190 -9.96 -6.69 7.01
CA GLY A 190 -8.86 -5.92 7.58
C GLY A 190 -7.64 -5.78 6.67
N LEU A 191 -7.79 -5.85 5.35
CA LEU A 191 -6.76 -5.45 4.39
C LEU A 191 -6.84 -3.95 4.12
N ILE A 192 -5.67 -3.36 3.88
CA ILE A 192 -5.55 -2.05 3.23
C ILE A 192 -5.84 -2.24 1.74
N THR A 193 -6.71 -1.41 1.19
CA THR A 193 -7.16 -1.53 -0.19
C THR A 193 -6.67 -0.38 -1.06
N ALA A 194 -6.22 -0.72 -2.27
CA ALA A 194 -5.78 0.25 -3.27
C ALA A 194 -6.51 -0.02 -4.59
N VAL A 195 -7.53 0.79 -4.91
CA VAL A 195 -8.25 0.70 -6.18
C VAL A 195 -7.49 1.42 -7.30
N LYS A 196 -7.62 0.94 -8.54
CA LYS A 196 -6.79 1.39 -9.67
C LYS A 196 -7.54 1.26 -11.01
N TYR A 197 -7.12 1.91 -12.06
CA TYR A 197 -6.14 2.98 -12.29
C TYR A 197 -6.87 4.31 -12.55
N PHE A 198 -6.64 5.32 -11.74
CA PHE A 198 -7.31 6.63 -11.90
C PHE A 198 -6.48 7.57 -12.80
N PRO A 199 -7.10 8.35 -13.71
CA PRO A 199 -8.55 8.42 -14.03
C PRO A 199 -9.02 7.28 -14.94
N LYS A 200 -8.11 6.68 -15.71
CA LYS A 200 -8.33 5.48 -16.52
C LYS A 200 -7.00 4.78 -16.81
N TYR A 201 -7.05 3.51 -17.19
CA TYR A 201 -5.86 2.77 -17.59
C TYR A 201 -5.38 3.25 -18.96
N TYR A 202 -4.09 3.48 -19.04
CA TYR A 202 -3.38 3.79 -20.29
C TYR A 202 -2.35 2.68 -20.55
N ASN A 203 -2.25 2.20 -21.79
CA ASN A 203 -1.23 1.22 -22.16
C ASN A 203 0.18 1.75 -21.86
N ASP A 204 1.11 0.85 -21.53
CA ASP A 204 2.46 1.08 -20.99
C ASP A 204 3.33 2.12 -21.74
N GLU A 205 2.92 2.61 -22.89
CA GLU A 205 3.73 3.45 -23.78
C GLU A 205 3.37 4.94 -23.78
N LEU A 206 2.28 5.35 -23.12
CA LEU A 206 1.80 6.74 -23.21
C LEU A 206 1.68 7.40 -21.83
N TYR A 207 2.74 8.08 -21.40
CA TYR A 207 2.58 9.21 -20.50
C TYR A 207 1.72 10.26 -21.20
N ILE A 208 0.55 10.54 -20.66
CA ILE A 208 -0.34 11.52 -21.27
C ILE A 208 0.21 12.91 -20.98
N ASP A 209 0.67 13.52 -22.05
CA ASP A 209 1.05 14.94 -22.12
C ASP A 209 -0.14 15.76 -22.64
N GLU A 210 -1.35 15.42 -22.25
CA GLU A 210 -2.52 16.14 -22.72
C GLU A 210 -2.72 17.41 -21.87
N ASN A 211 -2.78 18.54 -22.56
CA ASN A 211 -3.40 19.76 -22.05
C ASN A 211 -4.90 19.49 -21.84
N ILE A 212 -5.23 18.95 -20.68
CA ILE A 212 -6.60 18.57 -20.37
C ILE A 212 -7.35 19.83 -19.95
N GLU A 213 -8.09 20.41 -20.88
CA GLU A 213 -8.95 21.56 -20.60
C GLU A 213 -10.14 21.18 -19.73
N ASN A 214 -10.65 19.95 -19.87
CA ASN A 214 -11.79 19.47 -19.08
C ASN A 214 -11.51 18.08 -18.48
N ILE A 215 -11.22 18.04 -17.20
CA ILE A 215 -11.01 16.80 -16.43
C ILE A 215 -12.27 15.91 -16.43
N GLU A 216 -13.46 16.48 -16.41
CA GLU A 216 -14.71 15.72 -16.30
C GLU A 216 -14.94 14.83 -17.53
N SER A 217 -14.51 15.25 -18.72
CA SER A 217 -14.63 14.46 -19.95
C SER A 217 -13.67 13.25 -20.00
N ILE A 218 -12.61 13.26 -19.17
CA ILE A 218 -11.59 12.22 -19.18
C ILE A 218 -11.87 11.15 -18.13
N ILE A 219 -12.65 11.48 -17.09
CA ILE A 219 -12.97 10.55 -16.01
C ILE A 219 -14.20 9.72 -16.39
N ASP A 220 -14.03 8.90 -17.40
CA ASP A 220 -15.06 7.99 -17.87
C ASP A 220 -15.50 6.94 -16.81
N ASN A 221 -14.67 6.69 -15.82
CA ASN A 221 -14.89 5.71 -14.75
C ASN A 221 -15.21 6.35 -13.38
N ARG A 222 -15.80 7.55 -13.37
CA ARG A 222 -16.10 8.27 -12.12
C ARG A 222 -16.97 7.45 -11.16
N GLU A 223 -18.02 6.81 -11.66
CA GLU A 223 -18.98 6.04 -10.87
C GLU A 223 -18.32 4.85 -10.18
N THR A 224 -17.47 4.14 -10.88
CA THR A 224 -16.76 2.97 -10.35
C THR A 224 -15.74 3.35 -9.28
N PHE A 225 -15.01 4.45 -9.47
CA PHE A 225 -14.13 4.98 -8.41
C PHE A 225 -14.93 5.51 -7.21
N LEU A 226 -16.09 6.15 -7.42
CA LEU A 226 -16.96 6.56 -6.33
C LEU A 226 -17.48 5.34 -5.54
N ALA A 227 -17.73 4.20 -6.18
CA ALA A 227 -18.09 2.97 -5.51
C ALA A 227 -16.96 2.48 -4.58
N GLY A 228 -15.71 2.48 -5.05
CA GLY A 228 -14.55 2.18 -4.23
C GLY A 228 -14.37 3.15 -3.04
N ILE A 229 -14.58 4.45 -3.26
CA ILE A 229 -14.54 5.48 -2.21
C ILE A 229 -15.64 5.25 -1.17
N LYS A 230 -16.87 4.99 -1.60
CA LYS A 230 -18.01 4.68 -0.72
C LYS A 230 -17.76 3.41 0.12
N ALA A 231 -17.05 2.44 -0.42
CA ALA A 231 -16.63 1.23 0.31
C ALA A 231 -15.41 1.46 1.22
N ASN A 232 -14.96 2.71 1.40
CA ASN A 232 -13.82 3.13 2.23
C ASN A 232 -12.47 2.56 1.78
N THR A 233 -12.19 2.57 0.45
CA THR A 233 -10.81 2.29 -0.01
C THR A 233 -9.82 3.25 0.66
N ASP A 234 -8.65 2.73 1.03
CA ASP A 234 -7.61 3.52 1.69
C ASP A 234 -6.78 4.32 0.69
N ILE A 235 -6.59 3.75 -0.51
CA ILE A 235 -5.66 4.24 -1.52
C ILE A 235 -6.34 4.25 -2.88
N ILE A 236 -6.02 5.27 -3.68
CA ILE A 236 -6.30 5.29 -5.13
C ILE A 236 -4.96 5.32 -5.87
N VAL A 237 -4.75 4.34 -6.75
CA VAL A 237 -3.57 4.28 -7.62
C VAL A 237 -3.83 5.08 -8.87
N MET A 238 -2.96 6.05 -9.12
CA MET A 238 -2.97 6.85 -10.35
C MET A 238 -2.28 6.07 -11.46
N SER A 239 -2.83 6.14 -12.66
CA SER A 239 -2.18 5.60 -13.85
C SER A 239 -0.93 6.43 -14.22
N HIS A 240 -0.19 6.00 -15.25
CA HIS A 240 1.00 6.70 -15.76
C HIS A 240 0.63 8.05 -16.37
N ILE A 241 0.48 9.07 -15.53
CA ILE A 241 0.24 10.46 -15.94
C ILE A 241 1.35 11.33 -15.40
N LYS A 242 1.72 12.37 -16.15
CA LYS A 242 2.59 13.42 -15.63
C LYS A 242 1.93 14.06 -14.40
N ASP A 243 2.77 14.54 -13.48
CA ASP A 243 2.30 15.24 -12.28
C ASP A 243 1.28 16.30 -12.65
N ASN A 244 0.03 16.04 -12.32
CA ASN A 244 -1.06 16.94 -12.59
C ASN A 244 -1.93 17.11 -11.34
N TYR A 245 -1.69 18.23 -10.64
CA TYR A 245 -2.47 18.61 -9.45
C TYR A 245 -3.99 18.67 -9.72
N LYS A 246 -4.43 18.86 -10.95
CA LYS A 246 -5.85 18.85 -11.31
C LYS A 246 -6.52 17.52 -10.96
N TYR A 247 -5.82 16.38 -11.17
CA TYR A 247 -6.37 15.05 -10.81
C TYR A 247 -6.46 14.85 -9.32
N ARG A 248 -5.43 15.28 -8.58
CA ARG A 248 -5.45 15.31 -7.11
C ARG A 248 -6.62 16.13 -6.59
N ASP A 249 -6.75 17.36 -7.09
CA ASP A 249 -7.79 18.30 -6.65
C ASP A 249 -9.19 17.76 -7.00
N PHE A 250 -9.34 17.13 -8.16
CA PHE A 250 -10.59 16.46 -8.51
C PHE A 250 -10.95 15.33 -7.54
N LEU A 251 -9.99 14.46 -7.21
CA LEU A 251 -10.21 13.38 -6.24
C LEU A 251 -10.64 13.93 -4.87
N PHE A 252 -9.97 14.95 -4.37
CA PHE A 252 -10.25 15.47 -3.03
C PHE A 252 -11.47 16.39 -3.00
N ASN A 253 -11.61 17.28 -3.98
CA ASN A 253 -12.64 18.32 -3.96
C ASN A 253 -13.97 17.88 -4.60
N ASN A 254 -13.93 17.13 -5.70
CA ASN A 254 -15.13 16.69 -6.42
C ASN A 254 -15.59 15.31 -5.98
N MET A 255 -14.68 14.34 -5.85
CA MET A 255 -15.02 12.99 -5.42
C MET A 255 -15.01 12.79 -3.90
N LYS A 256 -14.56 13.80 -3.13
CA LYS A 256 -14.48 13.78 -1.66
C LYS A 256 -13.63 12.63 -1.11
N PHE A 257 -12.65 12.18 -1.85
CA PHE A 257 -11.72 11.16 -1.38
C PHE A 257 -10.88 11.69 -0.22
N LYS A 258 -10.76 10.91 0.83
CA LYS A 258 -10.02 11.29 2.06
C LYS A 258 -8.75 10.45 2.28
N GLY A 259 -8.52 9.47 1.43
CA GLY A 259 -7.43 8.52 1.55
C GLY A 259 -6.09 9.04 1.01
N ILE A 260 -5.29 8.12 0.54
CA ILE A 260 -3.93 8.33 0.03
C ILE A 260 -3.93 8.13 -1.49
N ILE A 261 -3.23 9.01 -2.19
CA ILE A 261 -2.89 8.79 -3.60
C ILE A 261 -1.58 8.01 -3.67
N MET A 262 -1.52 7.02 -4.56
CA MET A 262 -0.33 6.23 -4.84
C MET A 262 -0.07 6.25 -6.35
N THR A 263 1.19 6.26 -6.76
CA THR A 263 1.55 6.15 -8.19
C THR A 263 1.46 4.70 -8.64
N ASP A 264 1.32 4.47 -9.93
CA ASP A 264 1.69 3.20 -10.53
C ASP A 264 3.23 3.03 -10.55
N TYR A 265 3.76 1.96 -11.11
CA TYR A 265 5.19 1.64 -11.07
C TYR A 265 6.06 2.69 -11.78
N ILE A 266 6.91 3.38 -11.03
CA ILE A 266 7.82 4.40 -11.55
C ILE A 266 9.13 3.75 -12.02
N ASN A 267 9.46 3.96 -13.29
CA ASN A 267 10.72 3.51 -13.91
C ASN A 267 11.73 4.65 -14.09
N ASN A 268 11.31 5.91 -13.92
CA ASN A 268 12.13 7.10 -14.10
C ASN A 268 11.92 8.08 -12.94
N ASP A 269 13.01 8.58 -12.36
CA ASP A 269 13.01 9.50 -11.21
C ASP A 269 12.23 10.80 -11.48
N LYS A 270 12.13 11.23 -12.75
CA LYS A 270 11.36 12.41 -13.16
C LYS A 270 9.84 12.29 -12.94
N ASN A 271 9.37 11.06 -12.69
CA ASN A 271 7.95 10.77 -12.48
C ASN A 271 7.56 10.67 -11.01
N ILE A 272 8.44 11.08 -10.10
CA ILE A 272 8.15 11.11 -8.66
C ILE A 272 7.17 12.25 -8.38
N ILE A 273 6.13 11.93 -7.61
CA ILE A 273 5.03 12.83 -7.26
C ILE A 273 5.06 13.15 -5.77
N ASN A 274 5.17 14.42 -5.42
CA ASN A 274 5.37 14.85 -4.02
C ASN A 274 4.15 14.65 -3.10
N TYR A 275 2.96 14.59 -3.67
CA TYR A 275 1.70 14.38 -2.94
C TYR A 275 1.19 12.93 -2.96
N ALA A 276 1.98 11.99 -3.48
CA ALA A 276 1.61 10.58 -3.60
C ALA A 276 2.63 9.66 -2.92
N VAL A 277 2.19 8.46 -2.56
CA VAL A 277 3.10 7.35 -2.25
C VAL A 277 3.66 6.82 -3.56
N ASN A 278 4.96 6.92 -3.73
CA ASN A 278 5.63 6.56 -4.98
C ASN A 278 6.02 5.08 -4.98
N VAL A 279 5.57 4.34 -6.00
CA VAL A 279 5.90 2.93 -6.19
C VAL A 279 7.08 2.81 -7.14
N LEU A 280 8.25 2.53 -6.60
CA LEU A 280 9.46 2.35 -7.39
C LEU A 280 9.53 0.93 -7.97
N SER A 281 9.89 0.83 -9.25
CA SER A 281 10.06 -0.46 -9.90
C SER A 281 11.23 -1.26 -9.30
N SER A 282 11.26 -2.56 -9.56
CA SER A 282 12.28 -3.47 -9.01
C SER A 282 13.72 -3.13 -9.43
N ASN A 283 13.92 -2.32 -10.46
CA ASN A 283 15.26 -1.92 -10.89
C ASN A 283 15.97 -1.01 -9.89
N TYR A 284 15.22 -0.29 -9.04
CA TYR A 284 15.80 0.66 -8.09
C TYR A 284 16.45 -0.01 -6.87
N TYR A 285 16.02 -1.20 -6.47
CA TYR A 285 16.61 -1.83 -5.28
C TYR A 285 17.95 -2.55 -5.56
N LYS A 286 18.37 -2.65 -6.82
CA LYS A 286 19.68 -3.21 -7.19
C LYS A 286 20.85 -2.32 -6.76
N ASP A 287 20.60 -1.01 -6.61
CA ASP A 287 21.59 -0.03 -6.16
C ASP A 287 21.05 0.78 -4.99
N ILE A 288 21.47 0.41 -3.79
CA ILE A 288 21.04 1.07 -2.55
C ILE A 288 21.47 2.54 -2.46
N ASN A 289 22.60 2.91 -3.06
CA ASN A 289 23.09 4.29 -3.02
C ASN A 289 22.25 5.17 -3.95
N LYS A 290 21.92 4.67 -5.14
CA LYS A 290 21.00 5.35 -6.04
C LYS A 290 19.64 5.54 -5.38
N LEU A 291 19.11 4.50 -4.74
CA LEU A 291 17.82 4.57 -4.04
C LEU A 291 17.84 5.59 -2.91
N LYS A 292 18.91 5.63 -2.09
CA LYS A 292 19.05 6.62 -1.02
C LYS A 292 19.08 8.05 -1.57
N ASN A 293 19.85 8.29 -2.63
CA ASN A 293 19.90 9.60 -3.28
C ASN A 293 18.53 10.05 -3.77
N ILE A 294 17.75 9.14 -4.38
CA ILE A 294 16.39 9.46 -4.82
C ILE A 294 15.51 9.84 -3.64
N ILE A 295 15.54 9.05 -2.57
CA ILE A 295 14.77 9.32 -1.36
C ILE A 295 15.18 10.67 -0.75
N GLU A 296 16.46 10.91 -0.55
CA GLU A 296 16.98 12.13 0.08
C GLU A 296 16.65 13.39 -0.72
N ASN A 297 16.72 13.34 -2.04
CA ASN A 297 16.40 14.45 -2.91
C ASN A 297 14.90 14.80 -2.91
N ASN A 298 14.03 13.82 -2.76
CA ASN A 298 12.58 14.03 -2.85
C ASN A 298 11.86 14.15 -1.49
N ILE A 299 12.50 13.73 -0.38
CA ILE A 299 11.85 13.76 0.94
C ILE A 299 11.59 15.19 1.44
N LYS A 300 12.39 16.17 1.05
CA LYS A 300 12.26 17.56 1.48
C LYS A 300 10.97 18.21 0.97
N GLU A 301 10.52 17.83 -0.20
CA GLU A 301 9.35 18.36 -0.89
C GLU A 301 8.08 17.54 -0.61
N THR A 302 8.20 16.43 0.12
CA THR A 302 7.06 15.55 0.39
C THR A 302 6.01 16.21 1.28
N ASP A 303 4.75 16.05 0.90
CA ASP A 303 3.59 16.54 1.63
C ASP A 303 3.51 15.94 3.05
N THR A 304 3.53 16.80 4.06
CA THR A 304 3.48 16.40 5.47
C THR A 304 2.16 15.74 5.85
N VAL A 305 1.06 16.11 5.19
CA VAL A 305 -0.27 15.51 5.38
C VAL A 305 -0.27 14.07 4.88
N LEU A 306 0.37 13.81 3.72
CA LEU A 306 0.57 12.48 3.18
C LEU A 306 1.33 11.59 4.18
N CYS A 307 2.47 12.07 4.69
CA CYS A 307 3.27 11.31 5.67
C CYS A 307 2.46 10.98 6.93
N SER A 308 1.65 11.92 7.42
CA SER A 308 0.76 11.71 8.58
C SER A 308 -0.32 10.66 8.31
N LYS A 309 -0.98 10.71 7.14
CA LYS A 309 -1.97 9.71 6.73
C LYS A 309 -1.35 8.32 6.62
N LEU A 310 -0.18 8.23 5.98
CA LEU A 310 0.55 6.98 5.78
C LEU A 310 0.98 6.36 7.10
N LEU A 311 1.52 7.18 8.02
CA LEU A 311 1.88 6.73 9.36
C LEU A 311 0.66 6.18 10.14
N LYS A 312 -0.49 6.87 10.05
CA LYS A 312 -1.74 6.39 10.67
C LYS A 312 -2.19 5.06 10.08
N LEU A 313 -2.02 4.87 8.78
CA LEU A 313 -2.37 3.63 8.10
C LEU A 313 -1.48 2.47 8.56
N ILE A 314 -0.16 2.67 8.61
CA ILE A 314 0.82 1.67 9.06
C ILE A 314 0.64 1.31 10.54
N LYS A 315 0.26 2.27 11.39
CA LYS A 315 0.01 2.01 12.82
C LYS A 315 -1.17 1.06 13.07
N LYS A 316 -2.12 0.97 12.16
CA LYS A 316 -3.27 0.06 12.25
C LYS A 316 -2.91 -1.40 12.00
N LEU A 317 -1.76 -1.68 11.37
CA LEU A 317 -1.23 -3.04 11.15
C LEU A 317 -0.77 -3.66 12.47
#